data_8938c15989e154f75fda69bf99739ea6
#
_entry.id   8938c15989e154f75fda69bf99739ea6
#
_cell.length_a   1.000
_cell.length_b   1.000
_cell.length_c   1.000
_cell.angle_alpha   90.00
_cell.angle_beta   90.00
_cell.angle_gamma   90.00
#
_symmetry.space_group_name_H-M   'P 1'
#
loop_
_entity.id
_entity.type
_entity.pdbx_description
1 polymer ?
#
loop_
_entity_poly.entity_id
_entity_poly.type
_entity_poly.pdbx_seq_one_letter_code
_entity_poly.pdbx_strand_id
1 'polypeptide(L)'
;MQIALAPMEGLVDNILRDVLTRVGGIDWCVTEFIRVCDRLLPPSSFDKLAPELRNGARTAAGVPMRVQLLGSDPVCLAENAALACQLGAPVIDLNFGCPAKTVNKSRGGAVLLKEPELLHAIVREVRHAVPAHIPVTSKMRLGFDSPDGALECAMALAEGGSAHLVVHARTKVEGYKPPAHWEWVARVQDVVKVPVFANGEIWTVDDWRRCREVSGAEDIMLGRGLVSRPDLGLQIAAARDGREYQPMSWDDLLPLLREFWRQAQAKLSPRYAPGRMKQWLAMLTRSYPEAVVLFAELRREDDCARISRLLGVEAVTLEACVA
;
A
#
# COMPACT_ATOMS: atom_id res chain seq x y z
N MET A 1 12.06 -14.17 -3.75
CA MET A 1 10.64 -13.74 -3.50
C MET A 1 10.64 -12.58 -2.53
N GLN A 2 10.03 -11.47 -2.92
CA GLN A 2 9.77 -10.32 -2.06
C GLN A 2 8.26 -10.20 -1.77
N ILE A 3 7.93 -9.73 -0.58
CA ILE A 3 6.55 -9.47 -0.14
C ILE A 3 6.43 -7.99 0.19
N ALA A 4 5.63 -7.27 -0.59
CA ALA A 4 5.39 -5.85 -0.40
C ALA A 4 4.03 -5.56 0.25
N LEU A 5 3.96 -4.53 1.10
CA LEU A 5 2.69 -3.99 1.59
C LEU A 5 2.16 -2.92 0.61
N ALA A 6 0.96 -3.15 0.10
CA ALA A 6 0.32 -2.27 -0.89
C ALA A 6 -0.09 -0.91 -0.31
N PRO A 7 0.01 0.16 -1.10
CA PRO A 7 -0.59 1.45 -0.79
C PRO A 7 -2.12 1.33 -0.83
N MET A 8 -2.79 1.83 0.21
CA MET A 8 -4.26 1.86 0.29
C MET A 8 -4.69 3.17 0.94
N GLU A 9 -5.17 4.11 0.11
CA GLU A 9 -5.60 5.44 0.54
C GLU A 9 -6.68 5.34 1.64
N GLY A 10 -6.49 6.10 2.71
CA GLY A 10 -7.40 6.13 3.85
C GLY A 10 -7.36 4.88 4.75
N LEU A 11 -6.53 3.87 4.42
CA LEU A 11 -6.42 2.65 5.22
C LEU A 11 -4.97 2.40 5.70
N VAL A 12 -3.99 2.36 4.79
CA VAL A 12 -2.59 2.08 5.14
C VAL A 12 -1.82 3.39 5.20
N ASP A 13 -2.15 4.19 6.20
CA ASP A 13 -1.38 5.37 6.57
C ASP A 13 -0.06 4.98 7.28
N ASN A 14 0.74 5.96 7.67
CA ASN A 14 2.01 5.69 8.34
C ASN A 14 1.83 4.94 9.68
N ILE A 15 0.71 5.12 10.39
CA ILE A 15 0.44 4.41 11.65
C ILE A 15 0.24 2.92 11.37
N LEU A 16 -0.60 2.58 10.39
CA LEU A 16 -0.85 1.17 10.07
C LEU A 16 0.36 0.54 9.38
N ARG A 17 1.12 1.28 8.54
CA ARG A 17 2.41 0.79 8.01
C ARG A 17 3.38 0.42 9.12
N ASP A 18 3.54 1.31 10.11
CA ASP A 18 4.40 1.05 11.26
C ASP A 18 3.99 -0.22 11.99
N VAL A 19 2.73 -0.35 12.36
CA VAL A 19 2.24 -1.49 13.14
C VAL A 19 2.32 -2.80 12.36
N LEU A 20 1.92 -2.83 11.09
CA LEU A 20 1.99 -4.05 10.27
C LEU A 20 3.43 -4.51 10.02
N THR A 21 4.36 -3.57 9.84
CA THR A 21 5.77 -3.93 9.60
C THR A 21 6.47 -4.45 10.86
N ARG A 22 5.99 -4.14 12.06
CA ARG A 22 6.49 -4.72 13.32
C ARG A 22 6.21 -6.22 13.44
N VAL A 23 5.17 -6.73 12.75
CA VAL A 23 4.89 -8.18 12.69
C VAL A 23 5.98 -8.93 11.94
N GLY A 24 6.53 -8.34 10.87
CA GLY A 24 7.51 -8.95 10.00
C GLY A 24 6.89 -9.58 8.74
N GLY A 25 7.75 -10.20 7.91
CA GLY A 25 7.33 -10.83 6.65
C GLY A 25 6.95 -9.83 5.55
N ILE A 26 7.40 -8.57 5.69
CA ILE A 26 7.22 -7.50 4.70
C ILE A 26 8.61 -6.95 4.36
N ASP A 27 9.02 -7.05 3.10
CA ASP A 27 10.33 -6.60 2.64
C ASP A 27 10.37 -5.08 2.41
N TRP A 28 9.25 -4.49 1.98
CA TRP A 28 9.07 -3.05 1.81
C TRP A 28 7.60 -2.67 1.78
N CYS A 29 7.32 -1.40 2.04
CA CYS A 29 5.98 -0.83 1.99
C CYS A 29 5.94 0.42 1.12
N VAL A 30 4.72 0.87 0.77
CA VAL A 30 4.49 2.06 -0.07
C VAL A 30 3.57 3.02 0.67
N THR A 31 3.82 4.31 0.55
CA THR A 31 2.94 5.34 1.11
C THR A 31 1.58 5.34 0.42
N GLU A 32 0.58 5.91 1.05
CA GLU A 32 -0.57 6.44 0.31
C GLU A 32 -0.03 7.40 -0.76
N PHE A 33 -0.74 7.48 -1.91
CA PHE A 33 -0.22 8.32 -2.99
C PHE A 33 -0.28 9.82 -2.64
N ILE A 34 0.78 10.52 -2.97
CA ILE A 34 0.83 11.98 -2.95
C ILE A 34 0.29 12.47 -4.29
N ARG A 35 -0.83 13.21 -4.23
CA ARG A 35 -1.48 13.68 -5.44
C ARG A 35 -0.80 14.94 -5.97
N VAL A 36 -0.26 14.83 -7.18
CA VAL A 36 0.36 15.91 -7.96
C VAL A 36 -0.63 16.34 -9.02
N CYS A 37 -1.03 17.62 -9.04
CA CYS A 37 -1.99 18.15 -10.00
C CYS A 37 -1.33 19.09 -11.01
N ASP A 38 -0.96 20.30 -10.57
CA ASP A 38 -0.61 21.40 -11.44
C ASP A 38 0.59 22.25 -10.93
N ARG A 39 1.26 21.78 -9.86
CA ARG A 39 2.36 22.53 -9.25
C ARG A 39 3.32 21.64 -8.48
N LEU A 40 4.50 22.20 -8.21
CA LEU A 40 5.43 21.65 -7.24
C LEU A 40 4.81 21.77 -5.83
N LEU A 41 4.73 20.65 -5.14
CA LEU A 41 4.15 20.56 -3.80
C LEU A 41 5.16 21.06 -2.74
N PRO A 42 4.69 21.67 -1.64
CA PRO A 42 5.59 22.00 -0.54
C PRO A 42 6.06 20.73 0.18
N PRO A 43 7.26 20.73 0.80
CA PRO A 43 7.79 19.60 1.57
C PRO A 43 6.82 19.06 2.61
N SER A 44 5.99 19.92 3.22
CA SER A 44 4.97 19.51 4.21
C SER A 44 3.93 18.53 3.66
N SER A 45 3.68 18.52 2.35
CA SER A 45 2.79 17.53 1.72
C SER A 45 3.39 16.12 1.78
N PHE A 46 4.70 16.02 1.63
CA PHE A 46 5.44 14.75 1.77
C PHE A 46 5.53 14.33 3.24
N ASP A 47 5.85 15.23 4.15
CA ASP A 47 5.90 14.96 5.59
C ASP A 47 4.58 14.39 6.14
N LYS A 48 3.45 14.83 5.60
CA LYS A 48 2.13 14.39 6.05
C LYS A 48 1.86 12.93 5.72
N LEU A 49 2.22 12.47 4.52
CA LEU A 49 1.91 11.14 4.01
C LEU A 49 3.08 10.16 4.11
N ALA A 50 4.30 10.68 4.18
CA ALA A 50 5.55 9.95 4.25
C ALA A 50 6.47 10.46 5.38
N PRO A 51 6.00 10.53 6.65
CA PRO A 51 6.83 11.04 7.75
C PRO A 51 8.08 10.18 7.98
N GLU A 52 8.10 8.94 7.49
CA GLU A 52 9.23 8.02 7.51
C GLU A 52 10.46 8.58 6.75
N LEU A 53 10.30 9.56 5.86
CA LEU A 53 11.43 10.26 5.21
C LEU A 53 12.39 10.85 6.22
N ARG A 54 11.88 11.35 7.36
CA ARG A 54 12.69 11.87 8.47
C ARG A 54 13.49 10.79 9.20
N ASN A 55 13.16 9.52 8.98
CA ASN A 55 13.82 8.36 9.58
C ASN A 55 14.48 7.47 8.51
N GLY A 56 15.14 8.09 7.52
CA GLY A 56 15.82 7.38 6.44
C GLY A 56 14.88 6.55 5.56
N ALA A 57 13.63 6.98 5.40
CA ALA A 57 12.58 6.31 4.64
C ALA A 57 12.34 4.86 5.10
N ARG A 58 12.32 4.65 6.42
CA ARG A 58 12.04 3.34 7.05
C ARG A 58 10.98 3.48 8.12
N THR A 59 10.15 2.46 8.25
CA THR A 59 9.25 2.32 9.41
C THR A 59 10.07 2.13 10.69
N ALA A 60 9.45 2.24 11.87
CA ALA A 60 10.15 2.01 13.13
C ALA A 60 10.73 0.58 13.25
N ALA A 61 10.14 -0.39 12.53
CA ALA A 61 10.67 -1.76 12.43
C ALA A 61 11.83 -1.89 11.43
N GLY A 62 12.28 -0.80 10.80
CA GLY A 62 13.39 -0.79 9.84
C GLY A 62 13.00 -1.20 8.41
N VAL A 63 11.72 -1.45 8.13
CA VAL A 63 11.27 -1.83 6.78
C VAL A 63 11.31 -0.63 5.84
N PRO A 64 11.95 -0.76 4.65
CA PRO A 64 12.03 0.32 3.66
C PRO A 64 10.66 0.80 3.21
N MET A 65 10.49 2.11 3.11
CA MET A 65 9.27 2.75 2.62
C MET A 65 9.55 3.47 1.29
N ARG A 66 8.64 3.32 0.33
CA ARG A 66 8.68 3.97 -0.98
C ARG A 66 7.64 5.07 -1.05
N VAL A 67 8.00 6.19 -1.68
CA VAL A 67 7.08 7.31 -1.89
C VAL A 67 6.29 7.09 -3.16
N GLN A 68 4.96 7.08 -3.07
CA GLN A 68 4.09 6.94 -4.23
C GLN A 68 3.53 8.29 -4.66
N LEU A 69 3.68 8.60 -5.95
CA LEU A 69 3.10 9.79 -6.60
C LEU A 69 1.94 9.39 -7.51
N LEU A 70 0.96 10.27 -7.65
CA LEU A 70 -0.16 10.14 -8.56
C LEU A 70 -0.45 11.47 -9.25
N GLY A 71 -0.49 11.47 -10.57
CA GLY A 71 -0.77 12.63 -11.40
C GLY A 71 -0.83 12.24 -12.88
N SER A 72 -0.98 13.21 -13.78
CA SER A 72 -1.07 13.02 -15.22
C SER A 72 -0.14 13.93 -16.02
N ASP A 73 0.40 14.98 -15.42
CA ASP A 73 1.34 15.85 -16.08
C ASP A 73 2.76 15.33 -15.90
N PRO A 74 3.49 14.96 -16.99
CA PRO A 74 4.82 14.38 -16.89
C PRO A 74 5.85 15.31 -16.24
N VAL A 75 5.82 16.60 -16.57
CA VAL A 75 6.79 17.59 -16.06
C VAL A 75 6.55 17.84 -14.58
N CYS A 76 5.30 18.07 -14.21
CA CYS A 76 4.93 18.31 -12.81
C CYS A 76 5.21 17.10 -11.92
N LEU A 77 4.97 15.87 -12.41
CA LEU A 77 5.34 14.64 -11.70
C LEU A 77 6.86 14.51 -11.56
N ALA A 78 7.62 14.82 -12.59
CA ALA A 78 9.08 14.78 -12.57
C ALA A 78 9.68 15.75 -11.53
N GLU A 79 9.18 16.99 -11.47
CA GLU A 79 9.60 17.97 -10.47
C GLU A 79 9.31 17.51 -9.02
N ASN A 80 8.11 16.95 -8.80
CA ASN A 80 7.73 16.42 -7.48
C ASN A 80 8.51 15.14 -7.12
N ALA A 81 8.84 14.30 -8.08
CA ALA A 81 9.71 13.14 -7.88
C ALA A 81 11.14 13.55 -7.50
N ALA A 82 11.70 14.55 -8.18
CA ALA A 82 13.00 15.12 -7.83
C ALA A 82 13.01 15.70 -6.41
N LEU A 83 11.95 16.42 -6.02
CA LEU A 83 11.80 16.92 -4.65
C LEU A 83 11.69 15.77 -3.63
N ALA A 84 10.91 14.72 -3.93
CA ALA A 84 10.82 13.55 -3.05
C ALA A 84 12.20 12.91 -2.81
N CYS A 85 13.03 12.81 -3.86
CA CYS A 85 14.42 12.33 -3.73
C CYS A 85 15.30 13.24 -2.85
N GLN A 86 15.17 14.57 -3.00
CA GLN A 86 15.87 15.53 -2.13
C GLN A 86 15.45 15.42 -0.67
N LEU A 87 14.19 15.02 -0.42
CA LEU A 87 13.66 14.75 0.91
C LEU A 87 14.04 13.35 1.45
N GLY A 88 14.80 12.55 0.68
CA GLY A 88 15.33 11.27 1.10
C GLY A 88 14.54 10.05 0.63
N ALA A 89 13.65 10.18 -0.36
CA ALA A 89 12.94 9.02 -0.91
C ALA A 89 13.93 8.06 -1.62
N PRO A 90 14.01 6.78 -1.19
CA PRO A 90 14.94 5.80 -1.78
C PRO A 90 14.41 5.18 -3.07
N VAL A 91 13.10 5.29 -3.31
CA VAL A 91 12.40 4.80 -4.50
C VAL A 91 11.20 5.70 -4.75
N ILE A 92 10.96 6.04 -6.01
CA ILE A 92 9.73 6.71 -6.45
C ILE A 92 8.82 5.67 -7.08
N ASP A 93 7.60 5.55 -6.58
CA ASP A 93 6.57 4.67 -7.15
C ASP A 93 5.47 5.51 -7.81
N LEU A 94 5.01 5.11 -8.99
CA LEU A 94 3.98 5.82 -9.77
C LEU A 94 2.67 5.04 -9.78
N ASN A 95 1.56 5.72 -9.44
CA ASN A 95 0.24 5.10 -9.34
C ASN A 95 -0.58 5.27 -10.61
N PHE A 96 -0.78 4.19 -11.35
CA PHE A 96 -1.66 4.08 -12.51
C PHE A 96 -2.84 3.12 -12.27
N GLY A 97 -3.19 2.89 -10.99
CA GLY A 97 -4.22 1.92 -10.64
C GLY A 97 -5.32 2.42 -9.70
N CYS A 98 -5.28 3.69 -9.24
CA CYS A 98 -6.30 4.21 -8.33
C CYS A 98 -7.69 4.22 -9.00
N PRO A 99 -8.71 3.53 -8.42
CA PRO A 99 -10.04 3.47 -9.02
C PRO A 99 -10.97 4.61 -8.59
N ALA A 100 -10.54 5.51 -7.69
CA ALA A 100 -11.37 6.56 -7.10
C ALA A 100 -11.95 7.49 -8.17
N LYS A 101 -13.26 7.75 -8.11
CA LYS A 101 -13.96 8.59 -9.10
C LYS A 101 -13.37 10.00 -9.20
N THR A 102 -13.04 10.61 -8.05
CA THR A 102 -12.46 11.95 -7.98
C THR A 102 -11.08 12.03 -8.63
N VAL A 103 -10.26 10.98 -8.45
CA VAL A 103 -8.94 10.87 -9.07
C VAL A 103 -9.05 10.72 -10.57
N ASN A 104 -9.92 9.81 -11.04
CA ASN A 104 -10.08 9.53 -12.47
C ASN A 104 -10.72 10.71 -13.23
N LYS A 105 -11.64 11.48 -12.61
CA LYS A 105 -12.17 12.71 -13.18
C LYS A 105 -11.10 13.79 -13.42
N SER A 106 -10.05 13.78 -12.62
CA SER A 106 -8.91 14.69 -12.77
C SER A 106 -7.76 14.07 -13.58
N ARG A 107 -8.09 13.13 -14.45
CA ARG A 107 -7.14 12.41 -15.33
C ARG A 107 -5.97 11.74 -14.61
N GLY A 108 -6.14 11.24 -13.36
CA GLY A 108 -5.12 10.52 -12.61
C GLY A 108 -5.51 9.05 -12.36
N GLY A 109 -4.54 8.23 -11.99
CA GLY A 109 -4.76 6.82 -11.63
C GLY A 109 -5.17 5.96 -12.82
N ALA A 110 -6.17 5.08 -12.64
CA ALA A 110 -6.50 4.04 -13.61
C ALA A 110 -7.01 4.55 -14.97
N VAL A 111 -7.51 5.79 -15.06
CA VAL A 111 -7.95 6.35 -16.35
C VAL A 111 -6.80 6.49 -17.35
N LEU A 112 -5.57 6.67 -16.86
CA LEU A 112 -4.37 6.77 -17.69
C LEU A 112 -4.05 5.47 -18.43
N LEU A 113 -4.59 4.32 -18.00
CA LEU A 113 -4.46 3.05 -18.71
C LEU A 113 -5.18 3.00 -20.06
N LYS A 114 -5.84 4.08 -20.44
CA LYS A 114 -6.39 4.29 -21.79
C LYS A 114 -5.39 4.98 -22.75
N GLU A 115 -4.26 5.47 -22.24
CA GLU A 115 -3.29 6.30 -22.96
C GLU A 115 -1.85 5.78 -22.73
N PRO A 116 -1.45 4.63 -23.33
CA PRO A 116 -0.11 4.04 -23.13
C PRO A 116 1.05 5.00 -23.43
N GLU A 117 0.92 5.85 -24.44
CA GLU A 117 1.92 6.84 -24.81
C GLU A 117 2.13 7.86 -23.68
N LEU A 118 1.06 8.25 -22.99
CA LEU A 118 1.15 9.15 -21.84
C LEU A 118 1.79 8.45 -20.64
N LEU A 119 1.51 7.16 -20.42
CA LEU A 119 2.18 6.37 -19.38
C LEU A 119 3.70 6.34 -19.62
N HIS A 120 4.13 6.06 -20.85
CA HIS A 120 5.55 6.07 -21.24
C HIS A 120 6.17 7.46 -21.00
N ALA A 121 5.50 8.53 -21.46
CA ALA A 121 6.01 9.89 -21.29
C ALA A 121 6.17 10.27 -19.81
N ILE A 122 5.19 9.94 -18.96
CA ILE A 122 5.24 10.19 -17.50
C ILE A 122 6.46 9.47 -16.89
N VAL A 123 6.59 8.17 -17.14
CA VAL A 123 7.68 7.38 -16.53
C VAL A 123 9.03 7.88 -16.99
N ARG A 124 9.17 8.17 -18.29
CA ARG A 124 10.42 8.69 -18.89
C ARG A 124 10.82 10.02 -18.29
N GLU A 125 9.90 10.99 -18.17
CA GLU A 125 10.22 12.30 -17.59
C GLU A 125 10.59 12.18 -16.11
N VAL A 126 9.86 11.36 -15.34
CA VAL A 126 10.20 11.08 -13.94
C VAL A 126 11.57 10.39 -13.85
N ARG A 127 11.87 9.41 -14.73
CA ARG A 127 13.17 8.71 -14.74
C ARG A 127 14.32 9.67 -15.02
N HIS A 128 14.14 10.63 -15.91
CA HIS A 128 15.16 11.63 -16.23
C HIS A 128 15.42 12.60 -15.05
N ALA A 129 14.38 12.99 -14.33
CA ALA A 129 14.49 13.92 -13.20
C ALA A 129 15.01 13.27 -11.90
N VAL A 130 14.84 11.96 -11.75
CA VAL A 130 15.25 11.21 -10.56
C VAL A 130 16.72 10.74 -10.74
N PRO A 131 17.60 10.87 -9.72
CA PRO A 131 18.97 10.37 -9.78
C PRO A 131 19.04 8.91 -10.24
N ALA A 132 20.05 8.56 -11.03
CA ALA A 132 20.16 7.24 -11.68
C ALA A 132 20.17 6.06 -10.68
N HIS A 133 20.70 6.28 -9.47
CA HIS A 133 20.76 5.26 -8.42
C HIS A 133 19.45 5.06 -7.65
N ILE A 134 18.46 5.95 -7.82
CA ILE A 134 17.13 5.83 -7.20
C ILE A 134 16.18 5.20 -8.21
N PRO A 135 15.62 3.99 -7.94
CA PRO A 135 14.67 3.36 -8.84
C PRO A 135 13.36 4.14 -8.98
N VAL A 136 12.80 4.14 -10.19
CA VAL A 136 11.41 4.51 -10.47
C VAL A 136 10.63 3.23 -10.70
N THR A 137 9.49 3.05 -10.07
CA THR A 137 8.64 1.86 -10.17
C THR A 137 7.21 2.25 -10.51
N SER A 138 6.42 1.32 -11.02
CA SER A 138 5.04 1.62 -11.41
C SER A 138 4.06 0.57 -10.90
N LYS A 139 2.90 1.04 -10.42
CA LYS A 139 1.78 0.19 -10.00
C LYS A 139 0.58 0.43 -10.90
N MET A 140 0.12 -0.63 -11.59
CA MET A 140 -0.98 -0.56 -12.54
C MET A 140 -2.11 -1.55 -12.21
N ARG A 141 -3.23 -1.38 -12.89
CA ARG A 141 -4.30 -2.38 -13.05
C ARG A 141 -4.23 -2.93 -14.48
N LEU A 142 -5.06 -3.95 -14.78
CA LEU A 142 -5.16 -4.56 -16.11
C LEU A 142 -5.76 -3.61 -17.16
N GLY A 143 -6.35 -2.51 -16.75
CA GLY A 143 -6.98 -1.53 -17.62
C GLY A 143 -8.07 -0.75 -16.89
N PHE A 144 -8.73 0.15 -17.61
CA PHE A 144 -9.85 0.94 -17.07
C PHE A 144 -11.16 0.14 -17.17
N ASP A 145 -11.62 -0.17 -18.38
CA ASP A 145 -12.88 -0.85 -18.65
C ASP A 145 -12.66 -2.35 -18.93
N SER A 146 -11.62 -2.70 -19.68
CA SER A 146 -11.23 -4.06 -20.06
C SER A 146 -9.72 -4.24 -19.92
N PRO A 147 -9.20 -5.50 -19.95
CA PRO A 147 -7.78 -5.78 -19.91
C PRO A 147 -7.10 -5.72 -21.28
N ASP A 148 -7.80 -5.39 -22.37
CA ASP A 148 -7.30 -5.50 -23.76
C ASP A 148 -6.01 -4.71 -23.99
N GLY A 149 -5.87 -3.53 -23.37
CA GLY A 149 -4.65 -2.69 -23.44
C GLY A 149 -3.61 -2.98 -22.34
N ALA A 150 -3.77 -4.04 -21.54
CA ALA A 150 -2.91 -4.29 -20.38
C ALA A 150 -1.43 -4.48 -20.77
N LEU A 151 -1.16 -5.20 -21.86
CA LEU A 151 0.18 -5.50 -22.31
C LEU A 151 0.86 -4.26 -22.88
N GLU A 152 0.15 -3.45 -23.65
CA GLU A 152 0.66 -2.17 -24.18
C GLU A 152 0.99 -1.19 -23.05
N CYS A 153 0.13 -1.09 -22.03
CA CYS A 153 0.42 -0.30 -20.84
C CYS A 153 1.66 -0.79 -20.10
N ALA A 154 1.79 -2.11 -19.92
CA ALA A 154 2.94 -2.68 -19.23
C ALA A 154 4.26 -2.44 -19.99
N MET A 155 4.26 -2.61 -21.31
CA MET A 155 5.41 -2.29 -22.18
C MET A 155 5.76 -0.80 -22.10
N ALA A 156 4.77 0.09 -22.22
CA ALA A 156 4.97 1.54 -22.13
C ALA A 156 5.61 1.96 -20.79
N LEU A 157 5.17 1.37 -19.68
CA LEU A 157 5.75 1.63 -18.35
C LEU A 157 7.20 1.11 -18.25
N ALA A 158 7.46 -0.09 -18.74
CA ALA A 158 8.79 -0.69 -18.70
C ALA A 158 9.78 0.07 -19.60
N GLU A 159 9.40 0.39 -20.84
CA GLU A 159 10.19 1.14 -21.80
C GLU A 159 10.44 2.59 -21.36
N GLY A 160 9.49 3.19 -20.64
CA GLY A 160 9.66 4.50 -20.00
C GLY A 160 10.71 4.50 -18.89
N GLY A 161 11.15 3.34 -18.40
CA GLY A 161 12.22 3.20 -17.41
C GLY A 161 11.78 2.77 -16.02
N SER A 162 10.59 2.15 -15.87
CA SER A 162 10.21 1.51 -14.61
C SER A 162 11.13 0.33 -14.27
N ALA A 163 11.72 0.33 -13.10
CA ALA A 163 12.62 -0.72 -12.62
C ALA A 163 11.89 -2.03 -12.30
N HIS A 164 10.60 -1.97 -11.95
CA HIS A 164 9.68 -3.10 -11.88
C HIS A 164 8.23 -2.62 -11.98
N LEU A 165 7.32 -3.55 -12.21
CA LEU A 165 5.88 -3.30 -12.24
C LEU A 165 5.17 -4.05 -11.12
N VAL A 166 4.15 -3.42 -10.53
CA VAL A 166 3.18 -4.11 -9.68
C VAL A 166 1.84 -4.14 -10.42
N VAL A 167 1.34 -5.32 -10.72
CA VAL A 167 0.10 -5.51 -11.49
C VAL A 167 -1.03 -5.96 -10.58
N HIS A 168 -1.99 -5.08 -10.32
CA HIS A 168 -3.25 -5.48 -9.69
C HIS A 168 -4.10 -6.20 -10.75
N ALA A 169 -4.28 -7.49 -10.56
CA ALA A 169 -4.91 -8.41 -11.51
C ALA A 169 -6.43 -8.20 -11.67
N ARG A 170 -6.86 -6.95 -11.85
CA ARG A 170 -8.23 -6.49 -12.12
C ARG A 170 -8.22 -5.19 -12.92
N THR A 171 -9.28 -4.96 -13.67
CA THR A 171 -9.57 -3.66 -14.25
C THR A 171 -10.10 -2.67 -13.19
N LYS A 172 -10.23 -1.40 -13.56
CA LYS A 172 -10.81 -0.39 -12.66
C LYS A 172 -12.30 -0.65 -12.41
N VAL A 173 -13.06 -1.08 -13.41
CA VAL A 173 -14.51 -1.33 -13.27
C VAL A 173 -14.82 -2.54 -12.41
N GLU A 174 -13.99 -3.56 -12.41
CA GLU A 174 -14.10 -4.71 -11.50
C GLU A 174 -13.85 -4.32 -10.04
N GLY A 175 -13.11 -3.23 -9.82
CA GLY A 175 -12.86 -2.70 -8.48
C GLY A 175 -12.08 -3.67 -7.61
N TYR A 176 -12.79 -4.26 -6.63
CA TYR A 176 -12.25 -5.22 -5.67
C TYR A 176 -13.05 -6.53 -5.61
N LYS A 177 -13.95 -6.74 -6.59
CA LYS A 177 -14.77 -7.95 -6.66
C LYS A 177 -13.94 -9.13 -7.18
N PRO A 178 -14.05 -10.33 -6.58
CA PRO A 178 -13.40 -11.52 -7.11
C PRO A 178 -14.01 -11.92 -8.47
N PRO A 179 -13.23 -12.62 -9.33
CA PRO A 179 -11.86 -13.08 -9.11
C PRO A 179 -10.80 -12.01 -9.39
N ALA A 180 -9.53 -12.30 -9.02
CA ALA A 180 -8.37 -11.64 -9.62
C ALA A 180 -7.88 -12.48 -10.80
N HIS A 181 -7.54 -11.84 -11.90
CA HIS A 181 -7.15 -12.49 -13.16
C HIS A 181 -5.62 -12.64 -13.23
N TRP A 182 -5.09 -13.57 -12.43
CA TRP A 182 -3.63 -13.77 -12.31
C TRP A 182 -2.96 -14.23 -13.60
N GLU A 183 -3.70 -14.86 -14.51
CA GLU A 183 -3.24 -15.22 -15.85
C GLU A 183 -2.77 -14.01 -16.68
N TRP A 184 -3.32 -12.82 -16.41
CA TRP A 184 -2.84 -11.60 -17.05
C TRP A 184 -1.48 -11.14 -16.51
N VAL A 185 -1.16 -11.47 -15.26
CA VAL A 185 0.18 -11.18 -14.72
C VAL A 185 1.23 -12.02 -15.46
N ALA A 186 0.95 -13.29 -15.77
CA ALA A 186 1.82 -14.13 -16.60
C ALA A 186 2.04 -13.48 -17.97
N ARG A 187 0.96 -13.08 -18.67
CA ARG A 187 1.06 -12.42 -19.98
C ARG A 187 1.88 -11.14 -19.93
N VAL A 188 1.77 -10.35 -18.86
CA VAL A 188 2.60 -9.14 -18.68
C VAL A 188 4.08 -9.53 -18.54
N GLN A 189 4.41 -10.58 -17.79
CA GLN A 189 5.80 -11.06 -17.66
C GLN A 189 6.39 -11.50 -19.00
N ASP A 190 5.57 -12.05 -19.90
CA ASP A 190 6.02 -12.50 -21.23
C ASP A 190 6.46 -11.32 -22.14
N VAL A 191 5.93 -10.11 -21.92
CA VAL A 191 6.18 -8.95 -22.80
C VAL A 191 7.12 -7.90 -22.20
N VAL A 192 7.43 -7.96 -20.89
CA VAL A 192 8.36 -7.02 -20.25
C VAL A 192 9.61 -7.72 -19.74
N LYS A 193 10.74 -6.98 -19.66
CA LYS A 193 12.01 -7.51 -19.15
C LYS A 193 12.27 -7.17 -17.68
N VAL A 194 11.40 -6.36 -17.09
CA VAL A 194 11.51 -5.93 -15.69
C VAL A 194 10.76 -6.88 -14.78
N PRO A 195 11.14 -7.03 -13.50
CA PRO A 195 10.39 -7.84 -12.54
C PRO A 195 8.94 -7.40 -12.43
N VAL A 196 8.03 -8.37 -12.27
CA VAL A 196 6.58 -8.11 -12.12
C VAL A 196 6.10 -8.72 -10.81
N PHE A 197 5.49 -7.88 -9.97
CA PHE A 197 4.86 -8.28 -8.72
C PHE A 197 3.37 -8.55 -8.96
N ALA A 198 2.88 -9.72 -8.56
CA ALA A 198 1.46 -10.02 -8.58
C ALA A 198 0.74 -9.36 -7.39
N ASN A 199 -0.41 -8.73 -7.65
CA ASN A 199 -1.22 -8.10 -6.62
C ASN A 199 -2.72 -8.40 -6.85
N GLY A 200 -3.44 -8.65 -5.76
CA GLY A 200 -4.89 -8.85 -5.74
C GLY A 200 -5.31 -10.25 -5.32
N GLU A 201 -6.34 -10.31 -4.47
CA GLU A 201 -7.05 -11.50 -3.98
C GLU A 201 -6.21 -12.56 -3.24
N ILE A 202 -5.08 -12.19 -2.69
CA ILE A 202 -4.26 -13.06 -1.83
C ILE A 202 -4.66 -12.77 -0.37
N TRP A 203 -5.39 -13.70 0.23
CA TRP A 203 -5.90 -13.63 1.60
C TRP A 203 -5.32 -14.73 2.51
N THR A 204 -4.86 -15.83 1.89
CA THR A 204 -4.35 -17.02 2.55
C THR A 204 -3.07 -17.51 1.87
N VAL A 205 -2.37 -18.43 2.51
CA VAL A 205 -1.24 -19.14 1.90
C VAL A 205 -1.67 -19.91 0.65
N ASP A 206 -2.88 -20.49 0.63
CA ASP A 206 -3.36 -21.23 -0.54
C ASP A 206 -3.69 -20.30 -1.71
N ASP A 207 -4.20 -19.07 -1.44
CA ASP A 207 -4.36 -18.06 -2.49
C ASP A 207 -2.99 -17.67 -3.08
N TRP A 208 -1.95 -17.53 -2.25
CA TRP A 208 -0.60 -17.27 -2.72
C TRP A 208 -0.06 -18.42 -3.60
N ARG A 209 -0.24 -19.68 -3.19
CA ARG A 209 0.16 -20.84 -3.99
C ARG A 209 -0.51 -20.83 -5.37
N ARG A 210 -1.82 -20.61 -5.40
CA ARG A 210 -2.59 -20.51 -6.66
C ARG A 210 -2.16 -19.31 -7.50
N CYS A 211 -1.95 -18.14 -6.86
CA CYS A 211 -1.46 -16.96 -7.56
C CYS A 211 -0.11 -17.25 -8.23
N ARG A 212 0.82 -17.85 -7.52
CA ARG A 212 2.14 -18.23 -8.04
C ARG A 212 2.04 -19.25 -9.18
N GLU A 213 1.20 -20.27 -9.03
CA GLU A 213 0.96 -21.30 -10.05
C GLU A 213 0.41 -20.70 -11.33
N VAL A 214 -0.58 -19.83 -11.24
CA VAL A 214 -1.27 -19.24 -12.41
C VAL A 214 -0.45 -18.12 -13.05
N SER A 215 0.19 -17.26 -12.24
CA SER A 215 0.90 -16.09 -12.74
C SER A 215 2.37 -16.35 -13.06
N GLY A 216 2.98 -17.37 -12.45
CA GLY A 216 4.43 -17.55 -12.50
C GLY A 216 5.23 -16.50 -11.70
N ALA A 217 4.56 -15.49 -11.11
CA ALA A 217 5.24 -14.43 -10.38
C ALA A 217 5.79 -14.93 -9.04
N GLU A 218 7.07 -14.70 -8.81
CA GLU A 218 7.68 -15.00 -7.52
C GLU A 218 7.40 -13.90 -6.49
N ASP A 219 7.40 -12.65 -6.92
CA ASP A 219 7.23 -11.48 -6.08
C ASP A 219 5.76 -11.07 -5.99
N ILE A 220 5.32 -10.69 -4.79
CA ILE A 220 3.93 -10.34 -4.54
C ILE A 220 3.78 -9.04 -3.77
N MET A 221 2.66 -8.35 -4.01
CA MET A 221 2.23 -7.24 -3.19
C MET A 221 0.91 -7.58 -2.52
N LEU A 222 0.87 -7.53 -1.19
CA LEU A 222 -0.29 -7.84 -0.39
C LEU A 222 -0.98 -6.56 0.08
N GLY A 223 -2.30 -6.51 -0.06
CA GLY A 223 -3.12 -5.40 0.41
C GLY A 223 -3.98 -5.83 1.60
N ARG A 224 -5.29 -5.90 1.36
CA ARG A 224 -6.29 -6.25 2.39
C ARG A 224 -6.01 -7.57 3.11
N GLY A 225 -5.34 -8.52 2.45
CA GLY A 225 -4.92 -9.78 3.08
C GLY A 225 -4.02 -9.54 4.31
N LEU A 226 -2.97 -8.70 4.17
CA LEU A 226 -2.09 -8.33 5.29
C LEU A 226 -2.82 -7.51 6.37
N VAL A 227 -3.76 -6.64 5.99
CA VAL A 227 -4.52 -5.85 6.97
C VAL A 227 -5.46 -6.74 7.78
N SER A 228 -6.05 -7.75 7.13
CA SER A 228 -6.96 -8.72 7.79
C SER A 228 -6.22 -9.80 8.57
N ARG A 229 -5.02 -10.16 8.12
CA ARG A 229 -4.15 -11.18 8.70
C ARG A 229 -2.72 -10.65 8.74
N PRO A 230 -2.33 -9.89 9.78
CA PRO A 230 -1.06 -9.18 9.84
C PRO A 230 0.19 -10.05 9.68
N ASP A 231 0.13 -11.31 10.08
CA ASP A 231 1.21 -12.30 9.94
C ASP A 231 1.16 -13.10 8.61
N LEU A 232 0.29 -12.73 7.65
CA LEU A 232 0.18 -13.44 6.36
C LEU A 232 1.52 -13.50 5.61
N GLY A 233 2.33 -12.44 5.68
CA GLY A 233 3.66 -12.43 5.08
C GLY A 233 4.59 -13.49 5.68
N LEU A 234 4.58 -13.66 7.01
CA LEU A 234 5.35 -14.71 7.70
C LEU A 234 4.83 -16.11 7.37
N GLN A 235 3.51 -16.29 7.30
CA GLN A 235 2.90 -17.57 6.90
C GLN A 235 3.35 -17.97 5.48
N ILE A 236 3.31 -17.03 4.54
CA ILE A 236 3.75 -17.27 3.15
C ILE A 236 5.26 -17.57 3.10
N ALA A 237 6.08 -16.82 3.83
CA ALA A 237 7.52 -17.05 3.88
C ALA A 237 7.84 -18.43 4.46
N ALA A 238 7.18 -18.85 5.52
CA ALA A 238 7.34 -20.17 6.11
C ALA A 238 6.90 -21.28 5.14
N ALA A 239 5.75 -21.10 4.49
CA ALA A 239 5.23 -22.08 3.50
C ALA A 239 6.17 -22.21 2.29
N ARG A 240 6.77 -21.10 1.84
CA ARG A 240 7.80 -21.09 0.77
C ARG A 240 9.00 -21.92 1.15
N ASP A 241 9.46 -21.78 2.40
CA ASP A 241 10.67 -22.40 2.92
C ASP A 241 10.41 -23.81 3.45
N GLY A 242 9.18 -24.34 3.34
CA GLY A 242 8.79 -25.66 3.88
C GLY A 242 8.87 -25.73 5.41
N ARG A 243 8.77 -24.60 6.10
CA ARG A 243 8.82 -24.52 7.57
C ARG A 243 7.41 -24.50 8.16
N GLU A 244 7.26 -25.10 9.32
CA GLU A 244 6.05 -24.91 10.12
C GLU A 244 5.98 -23.47 10.65
N TYR A 245 4.77 -22.95 10.75
CA TYR A 245 4.51 -21.63 11.29
C TYR A 245 3.24 -21.67 12.16
N GLN A 246 3.36 -21.21 13.39
CA GLN A 246 2.22 -21.02 14.28
C GLN A 246 1.56 -19.70 13.95
N PRO A 247 0.32 -19.69 13.44
CA PRO A 247 -0.37 -18.44 13.12
C PRO A 247 -0.55 -17.56 14.35
N MET A 248 -0.38 -16.24 14.16
CA MET A 248 -0.55 -15.23 15.20
C MET A 248 -1.94 -15.34 15.85
N SER A 249 -1.97 -15.51 17.15
CA SER A 249 -3.20 -15.53 17.95
C SER A 249 -3.77 -14.12 18.15
N TRP A 250 -4.98 -14.04 18.68
CA TRP A 250 -5.56 -12.77 19.10
C TRP A 250 -4.75 -12.10 20.21
N ASP A 251 -4.24 -12.87 21.17
CA ASP A 251 -3.43 -12.35 22.27
C ASP A 251 -2.11 -11.75 21.79
N ASP A 252 -1.50 -12.31 20.72
CA ASP A 252 -0.32 -11.76 20.08
C ASP A 252 -0.65 -10.46 19.30
N LEU A 253 -1.86 -10.36 18.72
CA LEU A 253 -2.32 -9.20 17.98
C LEU A 253 -2.72 -8.02 18.89
N LEU A 254 -3.23 -8.30 20.08
CA LEU A 254 -3.79 -7.30 20.98
C LEU A 254 -2.80 -6.18 21.36
N PRO A 255 -1.50 -6.45 21.62
CA PRO A 255 -0.49 -5.39 21.82
C PRO A 255 -0.36 -4.45 20.62
N LEU A 256 -0.47 -4.97 19.40
CA LEU A 256 -0.40 -4.17 18.16
C LEU A 256 -1.64 -3.28 17.98
N LEU A 257 -2.82 -3.79 18.33
CA LEU A 257 -4.05 -2.98 18.36
C LEU A 257 -3.95 -1.83 19.37
N ARG A 258 -3.38 -2.10 20.54
CA ARG A 258 -3.15 -1.08 21.58
C ARG A 258 -2.15 -0.03 21.11
N GLU A 259 -1.09 -0.44 20.45
CA GLU A 259 -0.10 0.47 19.88
C GLU A 259 -0.69 1.33 18.76
N PHE A 260 -1.44 0.71 17.84
CA PHE A 260 -2.17 1.45 16.80
C PHE A 260 -3.10 2.50 17.41
N TRP A 261 -3.84 2.12 18.46
CA TRP A 261 -4.75 3.04 19.12
C TRP A 261 -4.03 4.21 19.79
N ARG A 262 -2.91 3.97 20.49
CA ARG A 262 -2.08 5.03 21.07
C ARG A 262 -1.58 6.01 20.02
N GLN A 263 -1.04 5.50 18.90
CA GLN A 263 -0.57 6.33 17.80
C GLN A 263 -1.70 7.12 17.13
N ALA A 264 -2.86 6.50 16.95
CA ALA A 264 -4.03 7.16 16.37
C ALA A 264 -4.51 8.32 17.26
N GLN A 265 -4.57 8.14 18.59
CA GLN A 265 -4.92 9.21 19.53
C GLN A 265 -3.87 10.34 19.57
N ALA A 266 -2.60 10.01 19.49
CA ALA A 266 -1.52 10.99 19.49
C ALA A 266 -1.50 11.86 18.22
N LYS A 267 -1.88 11.28 17.07
CA LYS A 267 -1.80 11.95 15.75
C LYS A 267 -3.09 12.61 15.31
N LEU A 268 -4.23 12.05 15.68
CA LEU A 268 -5.54 12.47 15.16
C LEU A 268 -6.36 13.15 16.28
N SER A 269 -7.22 14.07 15.87
CA SER A 269 -8.17 14.62 16.81
C SER A 269 -9.11 13.54 17.34
N PRO A 270 -9.66 13.70 18.57
CA PRO A 270 -10.58 12.73 19.18
C PRO A 270 -11.78 12.36 18.31
N ARG A 271 -12.17 13.25 17.39
CA ARG A 271 -13.27 13.02 16.44
C ARG A 271 -12.94 11.94 15.40
N TYR A 272 -11.66 11.80 14.99
CA TYR A 272 -11.27 10.92 13.89
C TYR A 272 -10.57 9.63 14.33
N ALA A 273 -9.92 9.63 15.49
CA ALA A 273 -9.23 8.46 16.00
C ALA A 273 -10.12 7.20 16.11
N PRO A 274 -11.37 7.27 16.64
CA PRO A 274 -12.26 6.13 16.71
C PRO A 274 -12.54 5.48 15.36
N GLY A 275 -12.72 6.29 14.32
CA GLY A 275 -12.97 5.79 12.95
C GLY A 275 -11.82 4.94 12.42
N ARG A 276 -10.58 5.27 12.75
CA ARG A 276 -9.39 4.50 12.33
C ARG A 276 -9.32 3.14 13.01
N MET A 277 -9.61 3.07 14.32
CA MET A 277 -9.66 1.80 15.03
C MET A 277 -10.78 0.89 14.50
N LYS A 278 -11.97 1.44 14.31
CA LYS A 278 -13.10 0.69 13.74
C LYS A 278 -12.79 0.16 12.34
N GLN A 279 -12.10 0.95 11.51
CA GLN A 279 -11.73 0.57 10.16
C GLN A 279 -10.78 -0.64 10.15
N TRP A 280 -9.76 -0.67 11.00
CA TRP A 280 -8.85 -1.81 11.08
C TRP A 280 -9.53 -3.02 11.70
N LEU A 281 -10.27 -2.86 12.79
CA LEU A 281 -11.04 -3.95 13.40
C LEU A 281 -12.02 -4.59 12.42
N ALA A 282 -12.72 -3.81 11.60
CA ALA A 282 -13.60 -4.34 10.55
C ALA A 282 -12.85 -5.24 9.55
N MET A 283 -11.59 -4.96 9.24
CA MET A 283 -10.78 -5.83 8.41
C MET A 283 -10.36 -7.11 9.13
N LEU A 284 -10.01 -7.01 10.41
CA LEU A 284 -9.58 -8.14 11.24
C LEU A 284 -10.69 -9.15 11.51
N THR A 285 -11.98 -8.74 11.43
CA THR A 285 -13.13 -9.66 11.60
C THR A 285 -13.12 -10.83 10.63
N ARG A 286 -12.40 -10.70 9.50
CA ARG A 286 -12.25 -11.78 8.52
C ARG A 286 -11.40 -12.94 9.06
N SER A 287 -10.46 -12.67 9.95
CA SER A 287 -9.43 -13.63 10.38
C SER A 287 -9.48 -13.98 11.86
N TYR A 288 -10.15 -13.15 12.69
CA TYR A 288 -10.18 -13.30 14.14
C TYR A 288 -11.62 -13.23 14.67
N PRO A 289 -12.16 -14.30 15.26
CA PRO A 289 -13.48 -14.30 15.88
C PRO A 289 -13.63 -13.25 16.98
N GLU A 290 -12.55 -13.00 17.76
CA GLU A 290 -12.51 -12.01 18.82
C GLU A 290 -12.67 -10.59 18.27
N ALA A 291 -12.15 -10.32 17.08
CA ALA A 291 -12.35 -9.05 16.40
C ALA A 291 -13.83 -8.81 16.05
N VAL A 292 -14.62 -9.86 15.79
CA VAL A 292 -16.06 -9.74 15.52
C VAL A 292 -16.77 -9.23 16.79
N VAL A 293 -16.43 -9.80 17.94
CA VAL A 293 -17.01 -9.41 19.24
C VAL A 293 -16.63 -7.96 19.56
N LEU A 294 -15.33 -7.65 19.54
CA LEU A 294 -14.83 -6.31 19.85
C LEU A 294 -15.37 -5.25 18.87
N PHE A 295 -15.46 -5.57 17.58
CA PHE A 295 -16.03 -4.67 16.59
C PHE A 295 -17.52 -4.39 16.83
N ALA A 296 -18.30 -5.41 17.25
CA ALA A 296 -19.71 -5.23 17.58
C ALA A 296 -19.92 -4.21 18.73
N GLU A 297 -19.01 -4.21 19.71
CA GLU A 297 -19.02 -3.25 20.81
C GLU A 297 -18.56 -1.86 20.37
N LEU A 298 -17.49 -1.78 19.55
CA LEU A 298 -16.85 -0.52 19.19
C LEU A 298 -17.50 0.21 18.01
N ARG A 299 -18.23 -0.46 17.12
CA ARG A 299 -18.73 0.13 15.87
C ARG A 299 -19.56 1.41 16.02
N ARG A 300 -20.21 1.60 17.17
CA ARG A 300 -21.03 2.79 17.50
C ARG A 300 -20.41 3.68 18.55
N GLU A 301 -19.22 3.33 19.04
CA GLU A 301 -18.55 4.04 20.12
C GLU A 301 -17.61 5.10 19.55
N ASP A 302 -17.77 6.35 19.98
CA ASP A 302 -16.91 7.48 19.54
C ASP A 302 -16.14 8.10 20.72
N ASP A 303 -16.39 7.65 21.95
CA ASP A 303 -15.64 8.08 23.13
C ASP A 303 -14.28 7.36 23.21
N CYS A 304 -13.21 8.13 23.02
CA CYS A 304 -11.84 7.64 23.07
C CYS A 304 -11.49 6.98 24.41
N ALA A 305 -12.00 7.50 25.54
CA ALA A 305 -11.72 6.93 26.86
C ALA A 305 -12.38 5.56 27.03
N ARG A 306 -13.58 5.38 26.50
CA ARG A 306 -14.27 4.08 26.52
C ARG A 306 -13.59 3.07 25.60
N ILE A 307 -13.16 3.49 24.38
CA ILE A 307 -12.38 2.64 23.48
C ILE A 307 -11.08 2.21 24.15
N SER A 308 -10.36 3.12 24.82
CA SER A 308 -9.14 2.80 25.57
C SER A 308 -9.39 1.73 26.64
N ARG A 309 -10.45 1.86 27.42
CA ARG A 309 -10.82 0.86 28.44
C ARG A 309 -11.11 -0.52 27.82
N LEU A 310 -11.87 -0.57 26.71
CA LEU A 310 -12.18 -1.83 26.02
C LEU A 310 -10.94 -2.51 25.45
N LEU A 311 -9.95 -1.73 25.02
CA LEU A 311 -8.66 -2.24 24.54
C LEU A 311 -7.67 -2.53 25.68
N GLY A 312 -7.99 -2.17 26.94
CA GLY A 312 -7.05 -2.28 28.06
C GLY A 312 -5.84 -1.35 27.91
N VAL A 313 -6.05 -0.16 27.34
CA VAL A 313 -5.04 0.91 27.24
C VAL A 313 -5.35 1.91 28.36
N GLU A 314 -4.37 2.16 29.23
CA GLU A 314 -4.49 3.22 30.23
C GLU A 314 -4.70 4.57 29.56
N ALA A 315 -5.59 5.39 30.12
CA ALA A 315 -5.81 6.73 29.61
C ALA A 315 -4.49 7.51 29.69
N VAL A 316 -3.99 8.01 28.56
CA VAL A 316 -2.89 8.97 28.55
C VAL A 316 -3.47 10.24 29.20
N THR A 317 -3.13 10.51 30.45
CA THR A 317 -3.42 11.78 31.09
C THR A 317 -2.67 12.87 30.35
N LEU A 318 -3.39 13.82 29.76
CA LEU A 318 -2.86 14.98 28.99
C LEU A 318 -2.07 15.99 29.88
N GLU A 319 -1.47 15.55 30.97
CA GLU A 319 -0.71 16.43 31.88
C GLU A 319 0.78 16.54 31.56
N ALA A 320 1.30 15.89 30.52
CA ALA A 320 2.75 15.87 30.23
C ALA A 320 3.20 16.74 29.04
N CYS A 321 2.37 17.64 28.52
CA CYS A 321 2.75 18.53 27.39
C CYS A 321 2.64 20.02 27.71
N VAL A 322 2.78 20.42 28.98
CA VAL A 322 2.97 21.84 29.38
C VAL A 322 4.17 21.88 30.33
N ALA A 323 5.35 21.84 29.78
CA ALA A 323 6.60 22.30 30.40
C ALA A 323 7.59 22.65 29.29
#